data_d69fe7223fd499c2aa971ea18df94db3
#
_entry.id   d69fe7223fd499c2aa971ea18df94db3
#
_cell.length_a   1.000
_cell.length_b   1.000
_cell.length_c   1.000
_cell.angle_alpha   90.00
_cell.angle_beta   90.00
_cell.angle_gamma   90.00
#
_symmetry.space_group_name_H-M   'P 1'
#
loop_
_entity.id
_entity.type
_entity.pdbx_description
1 polymer ?
#
loop_
_entity_poly.entity_id
_entity_poly.type
_entity_poly.pdbx_seq_one_letter_code
_entity_poly.pdbx_strand_id
1 'polypeptide(L)'
;MADDQARAALAAIPMLAGYDGPLERLGGLTNLVFRGKDFCLRIPGKGTEEYINRANEAVAAREAAKAGVSPEVLHVDAETGVLVTRFVAGAETMSPEKFKTRPGSPARAGKAFRKLHTSRAVFPFRFELFAMIDDYLQVLSTKDVALPSGYHDVVREAEAVRSALAAHPLPLVACHCDPLCENFLDTGDRMWIVDWEYSGMNDPLWDLGDLSVEGQFDAAQEEEMMLTYFGGEPRPAERGRIVIYKAMCDLLWTLWALIQLANKNPADDFRAYADGRFARCKTLMETPEFSRHLAAVRRG
;
A
#
# COMPACT_ATOMS: atom_id res chain seq x y z
N MET A 1 3.62 23.47 17.71
CA MET A 1 4.64 22.58 17.06
C MET A 1 4.12 22.01 15.74
N ALA A 2 3.12 21.12 15.70
CA ALA A 2 2.63 20.56 14.41
C ALA A 2 1.97 21.62 13.52
N ASP A 3 1.14 22.49 14.10
CA ASP A 3 0.51 23.60 13.38
C ASP A 3 1.52 24.60 12.84
N ASP A 4 2.60 24.87 13.59
CA ASP A 4 3.67 25.78 13.14
C ASP A 4 4.40 25.20 11.94
N GLN A 5 4.63 23.87 11.92
CA GLN A 5 5.22 23.17 10.77
C GLN A 5 4.29 23.27 9.55
N ALA A 6 2.98 23.06 9.75
CA ALA A 6 2.00 23.17 8.68
C ALA A 6 1.95 24.61 8.12
N ARG A 7 1.94 25.63 8.97
CA ARG A 7 1.98 27.03 8.55
C ARG A 7 3.27 27.37 7.80
N ALA A 8 4.42 26.88 8.29
CA ALA A 8 5.70 27.09 7.62
C ALA A 8 5.74 26.41 6.23
N ALA A 9 5.22 25.19 6.13
CA ALA A 9 5.12 24.49 4.84
C ALA A 9 4.21 25.23 3.85
N LEU A 10 3.03 25.70 4.30
CA LEU A 10 2.11 26.47 3.45
C LEU A 10 2.72 27.80 3.01
N ALA A 11 3.47 28.49 3.87
CA ALA A 11 4.13 29.76 3.54
C ALA A 11 5.20 29.59 2.45
N ALA A 12 5.80 28.42 2.33
CA ALA A 12 6.79 28.10 1.29
C ALA A 12 6.13 27.76 -0.08
N ILE A 13 4.82 27.52 -0.12
CA ILE A 13 4.09 27.18 -1.33
C ILE A 13 3.41 28.43 -1.91
N PRO A 14 3.84 28.98 -3.06
CA PRO A 14 3.39 30.28 -3.55
C PRO A 14 1.86 30.44 -3.61
N MET A 15 1.14 29.40 -4.04
CA MET A 15 -0.33 29.44 -4.14
C MET A 15 -1.05 29.39 -2.79
N LEU A 16 -0.37 29.08 -1.70
CA LEU A 16 -0.91 28.93 -0.33
C LEU A 16 -0.21 29.82 0.69
N ALA A 17 0.78 30.62 0.27
CA ALA A 17 1.59 31.46 1.18
C ALA A 17 0.78 32.46 2.01
N GLY A 18 -0.39 32.88 1.52
CA GLY A 18 -1.30 33.78 2.24
C GLY A 18 -2.46 33.08 2.95
N TYR A 19 -2.45 31.75 3.06
CA TYR A 19 -3.54 31.03 3.70
C TYR A 19 -3.52 31.21 5.22
N ASP A 20 -4.54 31.87 5.76
CA ASP A 20 -4.75 32.15 7.18
C ASP A 20 -5.94 31.37 7.78
N GLY A 21 -6.66 30.60 6.96
CA GLY A 21 -7.82 29.80 7.37
C GLY A 21 -7.46 28.68 8.37
N PRO A 22 -8.47 28.00 8.92
CA PRO A 22 -8.25 26.92 9.87
C PRO A 22 -7.52 25.73 9.25
N LEU A 23 -6.70 25.06 10.05
CA LEU A 23 -6.09 23.76 9.72
C LEU A 23 -6.60 22.73 10.71
N GLU A 24 -7.23 21.70 10.19
CA GLU A 24 -7.69 20.55 10.96
C GLU A 24 -6.68 19.42 10.82
N ARG A 25 -6.14 18.94 11.95
CA ARG A 25 -5.26 17.77 11.95
C ARG A 25 -6.08 16.52 11.62
N LEU A 26 -5.73 15.84 10.52
CA LEU A 26 -6.22 14.51 10.18
C LEU A 26 -5.28 13.44 10.74
N GLY A 27 -5.60 12.17 10.57
CA GLY A 27 -4.76 11.06 10.99
C GLY A 27 -3.36 11.03 10.34
N GLY A 28 -2.71 9.87 10.42
CA GLY A 28 -1.40 9.57 9.82
C GLY A 28 -0.45 8.96 10.85
N LEU A 29 0.04 7.74 10.59
CA LEU A 29 1.00 7.02 11.45
C LEU A 29 2.41 7.61 11.31
N THR A 30 2.83 7.87 10.09
CA THR A 30 4.18 8.33 9.77
C THR A 30 4.21 9.79 9.32
N ASN A 31 3.13 10.28 8.71
CA ASN A 31 3.04 11.61 8.13
C ASN A 31 2.15 12.56 8.96
N LEU A 32 2.41 13.87 8.85
CA LEU A 32 1.51 14.90 9.40
C LEU A 32 0.54 15.32 8.30
N VAL A 33 -0.75 15.05 8.48
CA VAL A 33 -1.79 15.39 7.51
C VAL A 33 -2.74 16.44 8.08
N PHE A 34 -2.96 17.53 7.31
CA PHE A 34 -3.85 18.61 7.69
C PHE A 34 -4.84 18.89 6.58
N ARG A 35 -6.07 19.16 6.95
CA ARG A 35 -7.11 19.69 6.07
C ARG A 35 -7.15 21.21 6.17
N GLY A 36 -7.05 21.87 5.04
CA GLY A 36 -7.45 23.26 4.87
C GLY A 36 -8.88 23.35 4.32
N LYS A 37 -9.24 24.50 3.74
CA LYS A 37 -10.59 24.73 3.20
C LYS A 37 -10.95 23.74 2.07
N ASP A 38 -10.09 23.60 1.09
CA ASP A 38 -10.32 22.82 -0.12
C ASP A 38 -9.09 21.97 -0.52
N PHE A 39 -8.15 21.81 0.40
CA PHE A 39 -6.91 21.05 0.21
C PHE A 39 -6.57 20.19 1.42
N CYS A 40 -5.76 19.16 1.17
CA CYS A 40 -5.02 18.42 2.18
C CYS A 40 -3.53 18.71 2.03
N LEU A 41 -2.87 19.06 3.14
CA LEU A 41 -1.41 19.19 3.24
C LEU A 41 -0.87 17.96 3.95
N ARG A 42 0.10 17.27 3.33
CA ARG A 42 0.87 16.20 3.96
C ARG A 42 2.33 16.63 4.10
N ILE A 43 2.85 16.50 5.30
CA ILE A 43 4.25 16.74 5.61
C ILE A 43 4.85 15.40 6.03
N PRO A 44 5.94 14.92 5.41
CA PRO A 44 6.58 13.67 5.78
C PRO A 44 7.02 13.64 7.24
N GLY A 45 6.90 12.47 7.86
CA GLY A 45 7.44 12.23 9.19
C GLY A 45 8.96 12.12 9.14
N LYS A 46 9.61 12.43 10.26
CA LYS A 46 11.06 12.32 10.41
C LYS A 46 11.53 10.88 10.34
N GLY A 47 12.65 10.63 9.68
CA GLY A 47 13.26 9.31 9.56
C GLY A 47 12.71 8.46 8.42
N THR A 48 11.71 8.94 7.66
CA THR A 48 11.18 8.24 6.48
C THR A 48 12.09 8.39 5.25
N GLU A 49 12.99 9.35 5.26
CA GLU A 49 13.99 9.61 4.22
C GLU A 49 15.00 8.48 4.02
N GLU A 50 15.14 7.57 4.99
CA GLU A 50 16.04 6.43 4.90
C GLU A 50 15.53 5.35 3.93
N TYR A 51 14.21 5.28 3.69
CA TYR A 51 13.58 4.22 2.89
C TYR A 51 12.53 4.71 1.89
N ILE A 52 12.14 6.00 1.93
CA ILE A 52 11.21 6.60 0.96
C ILE A 52 11.95 7.54 0.02
N ASN A 53 11.83 7.28 -1.28
CA ASN A 53 12.33 8.18 -2.32
C ASN A 53 11.26 9.22 -2.69
N ARG A 54 11.41 10.44 -2.19
CA ARG A 54 10.44 11.52 -2.39
C ARG A 54 10.26 11.96 -3.85
N ALA A 55 11.29 11.84 -4.67
CA ALA A 55 11.18 12.11 -6.10
C ALA A 55 10.31 11.07 -6.81
N ASN A 56 10.47 9.78 -6.48
CA ASN A 56 9.62 8.71 -7.02
C ASN A 56 8.16 8.89 -6.59
N GLU A 57 7.93 9.18 -5.31
CA GLU A 57 6.61 9.45 -4.77
C GLU A 57 5.92 10.64 -5.47
N ALA A 58 6.66 11.73 -5.69
CA ALA A 58 6.12 12.91 -6.37
C ALA A 58 5.65 12.60 -7.80
N VAL A 59 6.36 11.72 -8.51
CA VAL A 59 5.95 11.25 -9.84
C VAL A 59 4.72 10.36 -9.71
N ALA A 60 4.73 9.38 -8.79
CA ALA A 60 3.63 8.44 -8.60
C ALA A 60 2.32 9.16 -8.24
N ALA A 61 2.36 10.12 -7.32
CA ALA A 61 1.20 10.92 -6.94
C ALA A 61 0.60 11.71 -8.13
N ARG A 62 1.45 12.33 -8.96
CA ARG A 62 0.99 13.06 -10.15
C ARG A 62 0.39 12.13 -11.21
N GLU A 63 1.04 11.02 -11.50
CA GLU A 63 0.55 10.06 -12.50
C GLU A 63 -0.75 9.38 -12.04
N ALA A 64 -0.89 9.05 -10.76
CA ALA A 64 -2.13 8.53 -10.19
C ALA A 64 -3.28 9.55 -10.24
N ALA A 65 -3.00 10.83 -10.01
CA ALA A 65 -3.97 11.90 -10.18
C ALA A 65 -4.40 12.04 -11.65
N LYS A 66 -3.45 11.98 -12.60
CA LYS A 66 -3.76 11.98 -14.05
C LYS A 66 -4.57 10.76 -14.47
N ALA A 67 -4.28 9.59 -13.90
CA ALA A 67 -5.08 8.38 -14.10
C ALA A 67 -6.49 8.53 -13.50
N GLY A 68 -6.71 9.55 -12.67
CA GLY A 68 -7.99 9.88 -12.05
C GLY A 68 -8.39 8.87 -10.97
N VAL A 69 -7.42 8.28 -10.26
CA VAL A 69 -7.63 7.42 -9.09
C VAL A 69 -7.22 8.11 -7.80
N SER A 70 -6.39 9.14 -7.87
CA SER A 70 -5.97 9.98 -6.75
C SER A 70 -6.55 11.39 -6.87
N PRO A 71 -6.75 12.13 -5.76
CA PRO A 71 -7.09 13.53 -5.80
C PRO A 71 -6.07 14.35 -6.59
N GLU A 72 -6.51 15.47 -7.18
CA GLU A 72 -5.63 16.37 -7.90
C GLU A 72 -4.45 16.81 -7.03
N VAL A 73 -3.23 16.69 -7.56
CA VAL A 73 -2.02 17.20 -6.90
C VAL A 73 -1.89 18.69 -7.21
N LEU A 74 -2.06 19.53 -6.19
CA LEU A 74 -1.92 20.98 -6.28
C LEU A 74 -0.48 21.41 -6.18
N HIS A 75 0.29 20.75 -5.32
CA HIS A 75 1.72 20.97 -5.14
C HIS A 75 2.39 19.69 -4.64
N VAL A 76 3.59 19.41 -5.10
CA VAL A 76 4.47 18.40 -4.50
C VAL A 76 5.92 18.84 -4.68
N ASP A 77 6.65 18.80 -3.58
CA ASP A 77 8.08 19.05 -3.53
C ASP A 77 8.82 17.71 -3.48
N ALA A 78 9.61 17.42 -4.50
CA ALA A 78 10.35 16.17 -4.64
C ALA A 78 11.56 16.05 -3.69
N GLU A 79 12.01 17.16 -3.08
CA GLU A 79 13.12 17.17 -2.13
C GLU A 79 12.61 16.95 -0.69
N THR A 80 11.62 17.74 -0.29
CA THR A 80 11.08 17.70 1.07
C THR A 80 9.96 16.67 1.23
N GLY A 81 9.32 16.22 0.15
CA GLY A 81 8.16 15.34 0.16
C GLY A 81 6.87 16.03 0.61
N VAL A 82 6.87 17.35 0.77
CA VAL A 82 5.63 18.08 1.08
C VAL A 82 4.67 17.96 -0.08
N LEU A 83 3.47 17.47 0.20
CA LEU A 83 2.43 17.22 -0.80
C LEU A 83 1.15 17.98 -0.42
N VAL A 84 0.57 18.66 -1.40
CA VAL A 84 -0.77 19.26 -1.29
C VAL A 84 -1.67 18.69 -2.37
N THR A 85 -2.79 18.16 -1.96
CA THR A 85 -3.82 17.63 -2.86
C THR A 85 -5.14 18.35 -2.66
N ARG A 86 -6.02 18.26 -3.64
CA ARG A 86 -7.42 18.69 -3.48
C ARG A 86 -8.08 17.87 -2.39
N PHE A 87 -8.81 18.56 -1.50
CA PHE A 87 -9.62 17.86 -0.50
C PHE A 87 -10.82 17.17 -1.16
N VAL A 88 -11.06 15.91 -0.81
CA VAL A 88 -12.21 15.13 -1.29
C VAL A 88 -13.36 15.29 -0.30
N ALA A 89 -14.25 16.22 -0.62
CA ALA A 89 -15.41 16.49 0.25
C ALA A 89 -16.36 15.28 0.29
N GLY A 90 -16.91 14.99 1.45
CA GLY A 90 -17.86 13.89 1.66
C GLY A 90 -17.24 12.49 1.61
N ALA A 91 -15.92 12.37 1.44
CA ALA A 91 -15.26 11.09 1.51
C ALA A 91 -15.07 10.63 2.96
N GLU A 92 -15.21 9.34 3.18
CA GLU A 92 -14.83 8.65 4.40
C GLU A 92 -13.50 7.92 4.21
N THR A 93 -12.55 8.15 5.11
CA THR A 93 -11.35 7.33 5.21
C THR A 93 -11.74 5.92 5.63
N MET A 94 -11.30 4.94 4.87
CA MET A 94 -11.65 3.54 5.11
C MET A 94 -10.87 2.93 6.28
N SER A 95 -11.37 1.83 6.77
CA SER A 95 -10.75 0.94 7.77
C SER A 95 -11.27 -0.47 7.50
N PRO A 96 -10.68 -1.52 8.10
CA PRO A 96 -11.23 -2.88 7.96
C PRO A 96 -12.71 -2.97 8.34
N GLU A 97 -13.12 -2.31 9.41
CA GLU A 97 -14.53 -2.27 9.84
C GLU A 97 -15.43 -1.54 8.82
N LYS A 98 -14.96 -0.45 8.25
CA LYS A 98 -15.73 0.28 7.24
C LYS A 98 -15.86 -0.51 5.94
N PHE A 99 -14.86 -1.27 5.53
CA PHE A 99 -14.99 -2.18 4.40
C PHE A 99 -16.06 -3.24 4.63
N LYS A 100 -16.28 -3.69 5.88
CA LYS A 100 -17.35 -4.63 6.25
C LYS A 100 -18.74 -3.98 6.26
N THR A 101 -18.82 -2.71 6.68
CA THR A 101 -20.11 -2.06 6.96
C THR A 101 -20.62 -1.15 5.83
N ARG A 102 -19.76 -0.78 4.86
CA ARG A 102 -20.16 0.05 3.71
C ARG A 102 -20.38 -0.82 2.46
N PRO A 103 -21.66 -1.05 2.05
CA PRO A 103 -21.96 -1.90 0.91
C PRO A 103 -21.25 -1.44 -0.37
N GLY A 104 -20.71 -2.37 -1.14
CA GLY A 104 -20.04 -2.12 -2.40
C GLY A 104 -18.66 -1.47 -2.30
N SER A 105 -18.10 -1.31 -1.09
CA SER A 105 -16.77 -0.73 -0.94
C SER A 105 -15.65 -1.60 -1.52
N PRO A 106 -15.66 -2.95 -1.39
CA PRO A 106 -14.68 -3.80 -2.06
C PRO A 106 -14.75 -3.68 -3.59
N ALA A 107 -15.95 -3.62 -4.15
CA ALA A 107 -16.16 -3.41 -5.59
C ALA A 107 -15.58 -2.05 -6.06
N ARG A 108 -15.81 -0.98 -5.28
CA ARG A 108 -15.27 0.35 -5.61
C ARG A 108 -13.74 0.37 -5.55
N ALA A 109 -13.12 -0.34 -4.59
CA ALA A 109 -11.67 -0.50 -4.52
C ALA A 109 -11.14 -1.28 -5.74
N GLY A 110 -11.75 -2.41 -6.08
CA GLY A 110 -11.43 -3.18 -7.30
C GLY A 110 -11.52 -2.35 -8.57
N LYS A 111 -12.56 -1.51 -8.68
CA LYS A 111 -12.71 -0.57 -9.81
C LYS A 111 -11.61 0.49 -9.87
N ALA A 112 -11.20 1.02 -8.71
CA ALA A 112 -10.12 1.99 -8.62
C ALA A 112 -8.78 1.36 -9.02
N PHE A 113 -8.45 0.16 -8.54
CA PHE A 113 -7.27 -0.59 -8.96
C PHE A 113 -7.28 -0.90 -10.46
N ARG A 114 -8.40 -1.41 -10.99
CA ARG A 114 -8.50 -1.65 -12.44
C ARG A 114 -8.19 -0.38 -13.23
N LYS A 115 -8.73 0.77 -12.81
CA LYS A 115 -8.50 2.05 -13.48
C LYS A 115 -7.03 2.46 -13.44
N LEU A 116 -6.33 2.25 -12.31
CA LEU A 116 -4.89 2.50 -12.18
C LEU A 116 -4.10 1.56 -13.08
N HIS A 117 -4.31 0.25 -12.93
CA HIS A 117 -3.53 -0.79 -13.60
C HIS A 117 -3.72 -0.82 -15.12
N THR A 118 -4.85 -0.34 -15.62
CA THR A 118 -5.10 -0.20 -17.07
C THR A 118 -4.78 1.20 -17.60
N SER A 119 -4.31 2.10 -16.76
CA SER A 119 -3.86 3.42 -17.16
C SER A 119 -2.52 3.33 -17.91
N ARG A 120 -2.07 4.47 -18.45
CA ARG A 120 -0.72 4.59 -19.03
C ARG A 120 0.28 5.18 -18.04
N ALA A 121 -0.05 5.20 -16.75
CA ALA A 121 0.85 5.69 -15.72
C ALA A 121 2.13 4.85 -15.67
N VAL A 122 3.26 5.52 -15.52
CA VAL A 122 4.58 4.88 -15.36
C VAL A 122 5.20 5.44 -14.09
N PHE A 123 5.48 4.56 -13.15
CA PHE A 123 6.14 4.91 -11.91
C PHE A 123 7.64 4.64 -12.02
N PRO A 124 8.51 5.52 -11.49
CA PRO A 124 9.97 5.37 -11.64
C PRO A 124 10.54 4.18 -10.89
N PHE A 125 9.91 3.80 -9.76
CA PHE A 125 10.33 2.68 -8.93
C PHE A 125 9.78 1.37 -9.48
N ARG A 126 10.55 0.29 -9.35
CA ARG A 126 10.12 -1.07 -9.64
C ARG A 126 10.06 -1.84 -8.32
N PHE A 127 8.86 -2.30 -7.97
CA PHE A 127 8.63 -3.06 -6.75
C PHE A 127 9.02 -4.52 -6.98
N GLU A 128 10.15 -4.92 -6.46
CA GLU A 128 10.70 -6.27 -6.60
C GLU A 128 10.63 -6.99 -5.25
N LEU A 129 9.55 -7.71 -5.01
CA LEU A 129 9.23 -8.37 -3.74
C LEU A 129 10.43 -9.09 -3.10
N PHE A 130 11.05 -10.01 -3.83
CA PHE A 130 12.10 -10.86 -3.27
C PHE A 130 13.40 -10.09 -3.05
N ALA A 131 13.72 -9.12 -3.91
CA ALA A 131 14.84 -8.22 -3.67
C ALA A 131 14.63 -7.36 -2.43
N MET A 132 13.40 -6.86 -2.22
CA MET A 132 13.06 -6.10 -1.01
C MET A 132 13.15 -6.96 0.26
N ILE A 133 12.76 -8.23 0.20
CA ILE A 133 12.95 -9.17 1.32
C ILE A 133 14.45 -9.31 1.64
N ASP A 134 15.28 -9.51 0.62
CA ASP A 134 16.74 -9.63 0.78
C ASP A 134 17.34 -8.34 1.36
N ASP A 135 16.95 -7.17 0.86
CA ASP A 135 17.40 -5.85 1.33
C ASP A 135 17.00 -5.62 2.80
N TYR A 136 15.77 -5.93 3.18
CA TYR A 136 15.30 -5.78 4.56
C TYR A 136 15.99 -6.76 5.51
N LEU A 137 16.25 -7.99 5.08
CA LEU A 137 17.05 -8.95 5.85
C LEU A 137 18.50 -8.44 6.04
N GLN A 138 19.09 -7.83 5.00
CA GLN A 138 20.40 -7.21 5.10
C GLN A 138 20.42 -6.05 6.11
N VAL A 139 19.41 -5.18 6.08
CA VAL A 139 19.25 -4.10 7.07
C VAL A 139 19.14 -4.69 8.48
N LEU A 140 18.28 -5.70 8.69
CA LEU A 140 18.06 -6.32 9.98
C LEU A 140 19.30 -7.09 10.51
N SER A 141 20.17 -7.59 9.62
CA SER A 141 21.41 -8.26 10.03
C SER A 141 22.36 -7.37 10.83
N THR A 142 22.20 -6.05 10.71
CA THR A 142 23.00 -5.03 11.44
C THR A 142 22.29 -4.49 12.68
N LYS A 143 21.08 -4.97 13.00
CA LYS A 143 20.23 -4.49 14.10
C LYS A 143 20.10 -5.55 15.19
N ASP A 144 19.92 -5.12 16.42
CA ASP A 144 19.67 -6.00 17.56
C ASP A 144 18.16 -6.31 17.68
N VAL A 145 17.63 -7.02 16.67
CA VAL A 145 16.23 -7.45 16.62
C VAL A 145 16.15 -8.88 16.10
N ALA A 146 15.52 -9.76 16.87
CA ALA A 146 15.34 -11.15 16.47
C ALA A 146 14.20 -11.32 15.46
N LEU A 147 14.44 -12.06 14.39
CA LEU A 147 13.40 -12.54 13.47
C LEU A 147 12.45 -13.52 14.19
N PRO A 148 11.19 -13.63 13.76
CA PRO A 148 10.30 -14.69 14.20
C PRO A 148 10.90 -16.08 13.94
N SER A 149 10.65 -17.02 14.85
CA SER A 149 11.18 -18.39 14.70
C SER A 149 10.69 -19.04 13.41
N GLY A 150 11.62 -19.59 12.61
CA GLY A 150 11.32 -20.22 11.33
C GLY A 150 11.18 -19.24 10.15
N TYR A 151 11.45 -17.95 10.32
CA TYR A 151 11.33 -16.97 9.23
C TYR A 151 12.14 -17.39 7.99
N HIS A 152 13.41 -17.77 8.15
CA HIS A 152 14.24 -18.22 7.03
C HIS A 152 13.75 -19.52 6.37
N ASP A 153 13.03 -20.38 7.11
CA ASP A 153 12.44 -21.58 6.53
C ASP A 153 11.30 -21.19 5.58
N VAL A 154 10.43 -20.27 6.00
CA VAL A 154 9.33 -19.74 5.17
C VAL A 154 9.88 -18.99 3.94
N VAL A 155 10.98 -18.24 4.08
CA VAL A 155 11.66 -17.60 2.90
C VAL A 155 12.13 -18.66 1.90
N ARG A 156 12.70 -19.77 2.37
CA ARG A 156 13.10 -20.88 1.47
C ARG A 156 11.89 -21.54 0.79
N GLU A 157 10.79 -21.71 1.50
CA GLU A 157 9.53 -22.21 0.93
C GLU A 157 8.96 -21.23 -0.11
N ALA A 158 9.12 -19.92 0.10
CA ALA A 158 8.68 -18.89 -0.83
C ALA A 158 9.45 -18.89 -2.18
N GLU A 159 10.59 -19.60 -2.29
CA GLU A 159 11.26 -19.81 -3.58
C GLU A 159 10.37 -20.58 -4.57
N ALA A 160 9.48 -21.43 -4.08
CA ALA A 160 8.48 -22.08 -4.92
C ALA A 160 7.46 -21.10 -5.48
N VAL A 161 7.12 -20.04 -4.73
CA VAL A 161 6.27 -18.93 -5.17
C VAL A 161 7.00 -18.12 -6.24
N ARG A 162 8.24 -17.71 -5.96
CA ARG A 162 9.09 -16.97 -6.91
C ARG A 162 9.17 -17.68 -8.26
N SER A 163 9.46 -18.99 -8.23
CA SER A 163 9.53 -19.82 -9.44
C SER A 163 8.19 -19.91 -10.17
N ALA A 164 7.07 -20.01 -9.46
CA ALA A 164 5.75 -20.07 -10.08
C ALA A 164 5.35 -18.74 -10.74
N LEU A 165 5.63 -17.61 -10.09
CA LEU A 165 5.40 -16.28 -10.64
C LEU A 165 6.25 -16.01 -11.88
N ALA A 166 7.52 -16.47 -11.87
CA ALA A 166 8.45 -16.32 -12.97
C ALA A 166 8.11 -17.17 -14.19
N ALA A 167 7.38 -18.28 -14.02
CA ALA A 167 6.97 -19.15 -15.13
C ALA A 167 6.00 -18.46 -16.10
N HIS A 168 5.13 -17.59 -15.59
CA HIS A 168 4.13 -16.85 -16.37
C HIS A 168 4.09 -15.39 -15.91
N PRO A 169 5.14 -14.57 -16.18
CA PRO A 169 5.19 -13.21 -15.70
C PRO A 169 4.07 -12.36 -16.31
N LEU A 170 3.40 -11.55 -15.50
CA LEU A 170 2.48 -10.54 -15.99
C LEU A 170 3.24 -9.26 -16.37
N PRO A 171 2.69 -8.47 -17.31
CA PRO A 171 3.20 -7.12 -17.54
C PRO A 171 3.14 -6.31 -16.26
N LEU A 172 4.24 -5.64 -15.92
CA LEU A 172 4.28 -4.74 -14.78
C LEU A 172 3.50 -3.46 -15.13
N VAL A 173 2.68 -3.02 -14.19
CA VAL A 173 1.85 -1.81 -14.31
C VAL A 173 2.07 -0.91 -13.09
N ALA A 174 1.58 0.31 -13.15
CA ALA A 174 1.58 1.22 -12.00
C ALA A 174 0.68 0.66 -10.89
N CYS A 175 1.27 0.31 -9.75
CA CYS A 175 0.62 -0.26 -8.57
C CYS A 175 0.82 0.62 -7.34
N HIS A 176 -0.11 0.55 -6.41
CA HIS A 176 0.01 1.25 -5.12
C HIS A 176 1.08 0.64 -4.23
N CYS A 177 1.15 -0.67 -4.20
CA CYS A 177 2.09 -1.52 -3.47
C CYS A 177 1.97 -1.52 -1.94
N ASP A 178 1.22 -0.59 -1.35
CA ASP A 178 0.95 -0.49 0.11
C ASP A 178 -0.52 -0.06 0.36
N PRO A 179 -1.51 -0.86 -0.06
CA PRO A 179 -2.93 -0.48 -0.02
C PRO A 179 -3.54 -0.66 1.38
N LEU A 180 -2.99 0.03 2.39
CA LEU A 180 -3.62 0.14 3.70
C LEU A 180 -5.04 0.70 3.56
N CYS A 181 -5.97 0.25 4.40
CA CYS A 181 -7.36 0.74 4.35
C CYS A 181 -7.45 2.26 4.42
N GLU A 182 -6.63 2.89 5.25
CA GLU A 182 -6.59 4.33 5.47
C GLU A 182 -6.17 5.12 4.23
N ASN A 183 -5.56 4.46 3.25
CA ASN A 183 -5.20 5.04 1.97
C ASN A 183 -6.38 5.09 0.98
N PHE A 184 -7.56 4.60 1.39
CA PHE A 184 -8.79 4.64 0.59
C PHE A 184 -9.78 5.64 1.15
N LEU A 185 -10.27 6.52 0.26
CA LEU A 185 -11.27 7.53 0.59
C LEU A 185 -12.53 7.24 -0.22
N ASP A 186 -13.60 6.80 0.46
CA ASP A 186 -14.85 6.36 -0.17
C ASP A 186 -15.91 7.45 -0.16
N THR A 187 -16.34 7.93 -1.33
CA THR A 187 -17.45 8.87 -1.50
C THR A 187 -18.82 8.18 -1.67
N GLY A 188 -18.86 6.84 -1.63
CA GLY A 188 -20.08 6.06 -1.83
C GLY A 188 -20.33 5.69 -3.30
N ASP A 189 -19.93 6.54 -4.24
CA ASP A 189 -20.01 6.31 -5.69
C ASP A 189 -18.66 5.88 -6.29
N ARG A 190 -17.55 6.28 -5.66
CA ARG A 190 -16.20 5.92 -6.09
C ARG A 190 -15.23 5.84 -4.90
N MET A 191 -14.13 5.13 -5.13
CA MET A 191 -12.98 5.06 -4.25
C MET A 191 -11.84 5.90 -4.81
N TRP A 192 -11.27 6.77 -3.98
CA TRP A 192 -10.03 7.47 -4.23
C TRP A 192 -8.90 6.79 -3.48
N ILE A 193 -7.68 6.87 -4.01
CA ILE A 193 -6.49 6.29 -3.40
C ILE A 193 -5.48 7.40 -3.14
N VAL A 194 -4.85 7.38 -1.97
CA VAL A 194 -3.85 8.36 -1.53
C VAL A 194 -2.63 7.65 -0.96
N ASP A 195 -1.56 8.39 -0.70
CA ASP A 195 -0.29 7.93 -0.11
C ASP A 195 0.51 6.97 -1.01
N TRP A 196 1.24 7.54 -1.95
CA TRP A 196 1.96 6.86 -3.03
C TRP A 196 3.43 6.59 -2.72
N GLU A 197 3.83 6.58 -1.44
CA GLU A 197 5.25 6.56 -1.04
C GLU A 197 5.96 5.22 -1.32
N TYR A 198 5.22 4.09 -1.38
CA TYR A 198 5.74 2.77 -1.74
C TYR A 198 5.44 2.37 -3.19
N SER A 199 4.77 3.23 -3.94
CA SER A 199 4.22 2.90 -5.26
C SER A 199 5.29 2.64 -6.30
N GLY A 200 5.04 1.66 -7.14
CA GLY A 200 5.98 1.24 -8.18
C GLY A 200 5.33 0.48 -9.31
N MET A 201 6.14 0.14 -10.32
CA MET A 201 5.75 -0.82 -11.35
C MET A 201 5.79 -2.21 -10.73
N ASN A 202 4.67 -2.92 -10.74
CA ASN A 202 4.51 -4.23 -10.09
C ASN A 202 3.53 -5.13 -10.86
N ASP A 203 3.45 -6.40 -10.47
CA ASP A 203 2.35 -7.30 -10.83
C ASP A 203 1.05 -6.73 -10.24
N PRO A 204 0.02 -6.44 -11.08
CA PRO A 204 -1.20 -5.79 -10.62
C PRO A 204 -1.96 -6.56 -9.53
N LEU A 205 -1.79 -7.88 -9.46
CA LEU A 205 -2.54 -8.71 -8.52
C LEU A 205 -1.96 -8.65 -7.09
N TRP A 206 -0.78 -8.03 -6.93
CA TRP A 206 -0.24 -7.67 -5.63
C TRP A 206 -1.20 -6.76 -4.86
N ASP A 207 -1.66 -5.67 -5.47
CA ASP A 207 -2.54 -4.69 -4.79
C ASP A 207 -3.85 -5.32 -4.30
N LEU A 208 -4.40 -6.30 -5.04
CA LEU A 208 -5.61 -7.01 -4.63
C LEU A 208 -5.33 -7.95 -3.45
N GLY A 209 -4.22 -8.67 -3.49
CA GLY A 209 -3.81 -9.57 -2.42
C GLY A 209 -3.50 -8.81 -1.13
N ASP A 210 -2.77 -7.72 -1.23
CA ASP A 210 -2.37 -6.90 -0.09
C ASP A 210 -3.60 -6.21 0.54
N LEU A 211 -4.49 -5.57 -0.26
CA LEU A 211 -5.74 -5.01 0.27
C LEU A 211 -6.63 -6.05 0.95
N SER A 212 -6.69 -7.29 0.41
CA SER A 212 -7.46 -8.37 1.05
C SER A 212 -6.99 -8.66 2.47
N VAL A 213 -5.67 -8.59 2.70
CA VAL A 213 -5.07 -8.76 4.03
C VAL A 213 -5.32 -7.54 4.91
N GLU A 214 -5.01 -6.34 4.40
CA GLU A 214 -5.15 -5.08 5.14
C GLU A 214 -6.62 -4.80 5.51
N GLY A 215 -7.53 -5.08 4.59
CA GLY A 215 -8.98 -4.95 4.81
C GLY A 215 -9.60 -6.07 5.63
N GLN A 216 -8.83 -7.12 5.95
CA GLN A 216 -9.34 -8.33 6.60
C GLN A 216 -10.58 -8.87 5.88
N PHE A 217 -10.52 -8.92 4.54
CA PHE A 217 -11.66 -9.29 3.71
C PHE A 217 -12.05 -10.76 3.94
N ASP A 218 -13.35 -10.98 4.06
CA ASP A 218 -13.91 -12.32 3.95
C ASP A 218 -14.04 -12.76 2.49
N ALA A 219 -14.42 -14.00 2.26
CA ALA A 219 -14.52 -14.57 0.92
C ALA A 219 -15.51 -13.80 0.02
N ALA A 220 -16.60 -13.27 0.58
CA ALA A 220 -17.59 -12.51 -0.20
C ALA A 220 -17.04 -11.15 -0.64
N GLN A 221 -16.29 -10.46 0.23
CA GLN A 221 -15.65 -9.20 -0.07
C GLN A 221 -14.51 -9.35 -1.10
N GLU A 222 -13.69 -10.40 -0.96
CA GLU A 222 -12.66 -10.74 -1.95
C GLU A 222 -13.29 -11.01 -3.31
N GLU A 223 -14.37 -11.77 -3.35
CA GLU A 223 -15.08 -12.09 -4.58
C GLU A 223 -15.67 -10.83 -5.23
N GLU A 224 -16.32 -9.97 -4.45
CA GLU A 224 -16.87 -8.70 -4.93
C GLU A 224 -15.80 -7.81 -5.55
N MET A 225 -14.63 -7.69 -4.91
CA MET A 225 -13.47 -6.93 -5.42
C MET A 225 -12.95 -7.54 -6.72
N MET A 226 -12.73 -8.87 -6.75
CA MET A 226 -12.19 -9.58 -7.92
C MET A 226 -13.13 -9.51 -9.11
N LEU A 227 -14.41 -9.81 -8.95
CA LEU A 227 -15.41 -9.75 -10.03
C LEU A 227 -15.45 -8.37 -10.67
N THR A 228 -15.37 -7.32 -9.85
CA THR A 228 -15.34 -5.93 -10.35
C THR A 228 -14.02 -5.58 -11.04
N TYR A 229 -12.90 -6.03 -10.48
CA TYR A 229 -11.58 -5.79 -11.06
C TYR A 229 -11.44 -6.46 -12.43
N PHE A 230 -11.79 -7.73 -12.55
CA PHE A 230 -11.67 -8.48 -13.81
C PHE A 230 -12.83 -8.19 -14.79
N GLY A 231 -13.98 -7.73 -14.29
CA GLY A 231 -15.21 -7.58 -15.06
C GLY A 231 -15.91 -8.91 -15.31
N GLY A 232 -15.68 -9.89 -14.44
CA GLY A 232 -16.19 -11.26 -14.48
C GLY A 232 -15.31 -12.17 -13.63
N GLU A 233 -15.52 -13.48 -13.75
CA GLU A 233 -14.74 -14.47 -13.00
C GLU A 233 -13.24 -14.42 -13.35
N PRO A 234 -12.33 -14.33 -12.35
CA PRO A 234 -10.91 -14.45 -12.59
C PRO A 234 -10.54 -15.88 -13.02
N ARG A 235 -9.56 -16.01 -13.89
CA ARG A 235 -8.98 -17.32 -14.21
C ARG A 235 -8.34 -17.95 -12.96
N PRO A 236 -8.23 -19.30 -12.89
CA PRO A 236 -7.61 -19.95 -11.73
C PRO A 236 -6.21 -19.46 -11.39
N ALA A 237 -5.39 -19.12 -12.40
CA ALA A 237 -4.06 -18.56 -12.20
C ALA A 237 -4.09 -17.12 -11.65
N GLU A 238 -5.05 -16.31 -12.06
CA GLU A 238 -5.24 -14.94 -11.54
C GLU A 238 -5.67 -14.97 -10.08
N ARG A 239 -6.69 -15.77 -9.75
CA ARG A 239 -7.12 -16.00 -8.35
C ARG A 239 -5.97 -16.55 -7.52
N GLY A 240 -5.20 -17.49 -8.07
CA GLY A 240 -4.03 -18.06 -7.41
C GLY A 240 -2.98 -17.04 -7.07
N ARG A 241 -2.68 -16.09 -7.98
CA ARG A 241 -1.73 -15.00 -7.70
C ARG A 241 -2.17 -14.11 -6.55
N ILE A 242 -3.46 -13.75 -6.50
CA ILE A 242 -3.99 -12.94 -5.40
C ILE A 242 -3.78 -13.64 -4.06
N VAL A 243 -4.13 -14.94 -3.97
CA VAL A 243 -3.91 -15.73 -2.74
C VAL A 243 -2.43 -15.85 -2.38
N ILE A 244 -1.55 -16.05 -3.35
CA ILE A 244 -0.11 -16.08 -3.12
C ILE A 244 0.37 -14.73 -2.56
N TYR A 245 -0.07 -13.62 -3.14
CA TYR A 245 0.35 -12.30 -2.69
C TYR A 245 -0.17 -11.95 -1.29
N LYS A 246 -1.28 -12.52 -0.84
CA LYS A 246 -1.71 -12.41 0.58
C LYS A 246 -0.65 -12.95 1.55
N ALA A 247 -0.02 -14.09 1.22
CA ALA A 247 1.05 -14.61 2.05
C ALA A 247 2.34 -13.78 1.91
N MET A 248 2.65 -13.37 0.71
CA MET A 248 3.91 -12.65 0.43
C MET A 248 3.94 -11.24 0.98
N CYS A 249 2.80 -10.53 1.01
CA CYS A 249 2.74 -9.21 1.66
C CYS A 249 2.98 -9.35 3.17
N ASP A 250 2.39 -10.34 3.83
CA ASP A 250 2.66 -10.60 5.23
C ASP A 250 4.13 -10.98 5.51
N LEU A 251 4.77 -11.71 4.59
CA LEU A 251 6.18 -12.05 4.72
C LEU A 251 7.06 -10.79 4.62
N LEU A 252 6.82 -9.92 3.64
CA LEU A 252 7.57 -8.68 3.46
C LEU A 252 7.37 -7.70 4.61
N TRP A 253 6.10 -7.41 4.94
CA TRP A 253 5.78 -6.41 5.95
C TRP A 253 6.13 -6.84 7.38
N THR A 254 6.35 -8.15 7.62
CA THR A 254 7.00 -8.63 8.85
C THR A 254 8.37 -8.00 9.03
N LEU A 255 9.20 -7.97 7.99
CA LEU A 255 10.55 -7.40 8.07
C LEU A 255 10.52 -5.88 8.24
N TRP A 256 9.61 -5.19 7.52
CA TRP A 256 9.41 -3.76 7.70
C TRP A 256 9.08 -3.41 9.16
N ALA A 257 8.16 -4.14 9.77
CA ALA A 257 7.79 -3.92 11.17
C ALA A 257 8.98 -4.13 12.12
N LEU A 258 9.83 -5.11 11.86
CA LEU A 258 11.04 -5.34 12.66
C LEU A 258 12.07 -4.21 12.47
N ILE A 259 12.14 -3.59 11.30
CA ILE A 259 12.95 -2.38 11.07
C ILE A 259 12.39 -1.21 11.90
N GLN A 260 11.04 -1.01 11.91
CA GLN A 260 10.43 0.02 12.76
C GLN A 260 10.70 -0.22 14.24
N LEU A 261 10.65 -1.47 14.69
CA LEU A 261 11.00 -1.86 16.07
C LEU A 261 12.46 -1.52 16.38
N ALA A 262 13.38 -1.87 15.49
CA ALA A 262 14.80 -1.56 15.64
C ALA A 262 15.08 -0.06 15.71
N ASN A 263 14.33 0.73 14.96
CA ASN A 263 14.39 2.20 14.94
C ASN A 263 13.64 2.82 16.13
N LYS A 264 13.06 2.01 17.03
CA LYS A 264 12.30 2.47 18.22
C LYS A 264 11.16 3.42 17.87
N ASN A 265 10.49 3.16 16.75
CA ASN A 265 9.32 3.94 16.36
C ASN A 265 8.21 3.75 17.39
N PRO A 266 7.69 4.81 18.04
CA PRO A 266 6.69 4.70 19.10
C PRO A 266 5.24 4.59 18.58
N ALA A 267 5.03 4.51 17.26
CA ALA A 267 3.69 4.63 16.67
C ALA A 267 2.81 3.39 16.91
N ASP A 268 3.43 2.21 17.09
CA ASP A 268 2.69 0.94 17.29
C ASP A 268 3.54 -0.09 18.04
N ASP A 269 2.92 -1.21 18.47
CA ASP A 269 3.61 -2.41 18.90
C ASP A 269 4.08 -3.21 17.68
N PHE A 270 5.20 -2.76 17.10
CA PHE A 270 5.78 -3.38 15.92
C PHE A 270 6.25 -4.82 16.12
N ARG A 271 6.47 -5.26 17.36
CA ARG A 271 6.76 -6.67 17.63
C ARG A 271 5.52 -7.52 17.47
N ALA A 272 4.42 -7.15 18.10
CA ALA A 272 3.15 -7.84 17.95
C ALA A 272 2.65 -7.82 16.49
N TYR A 273 2.82 -6.69 15.81
CA TYR A 273 2.50 -6.54 14.38
C TYR A 273 3.31 -7.53 13.53
N ALA A 274 4.63 -7.60 13.69
CA ALA A 274 5.49 -8.52 12.92
C ALA A 274 5.13 -9.99 13.18
N ASP A 275 4.98 -10.38 14.46
CA ASP A 275 4.66 -11.75 14.83
C ASP A 275 3.28 -12.17 14.30
N GLY A 276 2.29 -11.27 14.32
CA GLY A 276 0.95 -11.51 13.77
C GLY A 276 0.96 -11.71 12.25
N ARG A 277 1.69 -10.88 11.52
CA ARG A 277 1.85 -11.03 10.06
C ARG A 277 2.54 -12.33 9.70
N PHE A 278 3.65 -12.62 10.34
CA PHE A 278 4.38 -13.87 10.09
C PHE A 278 3.53 -15.11 10.37
N ALA A 279 2.77 -15.11 11.46
CA ALA A 279 1.85 -16.21 11.79
C ALA A 279 0.77 -16.39 10.70
N ARG A 280 0.18 -15.30 10.18
CA ARG A 280 -0.79 -15.38 9.08
C ARG A 280 -0.17 -15.92 7.80
N CYS A 281 1.01 -15.41 7.42
CA CYS A 281 1.77 -15.90 6.26
C CYS A 281 1.97 -17.41 6.35
N LYS A 282 2.53 -17.89 7.46
CA LYS A 282 2.79 -19.30 7.67
C LYS A 282 1.52 -20.15 7.63
N THR A 283 0.48 -19.74 8.37
CA THR A 283 -0.80 -20.41 8.39
C THR A 283 -1.39 -20.56 6.98
N LEU A 284 -1.35 -19.51 6.16
CA LEU A 284 -1.87 -19.55 4.80
C LEU A 284 -1.03 -20.48 3.91
N MET A 285 0.30 -20.40 3.99
CA MET A 285 1.19 -21.24 3.17
C MET A 285 1.09 -22.75 3.49
N GLU A 286 0.76 -23.10 4.73
CA GLU A 286 0.56 -24.50 5.17
C GLU A 286 -0.77 -25.11 4.69
N THR A 287 -1.69 -24.32 4.12
CA THR A 287 -2.98 -24.83 3.66
C THR A 287 -2.89 -25.65 2.37
N PRO A 288 -3.68 -26.72 2.22
CA PRO A 288 -3.79 -27.42 0.93
C PRO A 288 -4.30 -26.52 -0.21
N GLU A 289 -5.06 -25.49 0.14
CA GLU A 289 -5.58 -24.50 -0.80
C GLU A 289 -4.46 -23.65 -1.39
N PHE A 290 -3.51 -23.19 -0.58
CA PHE A 290 -2.33 -22.47 -1.07
C PHE A 290 -1.56 -23.29 -2.12
N SER A 291 -1.34 -24.57 -1.85
CA SER A 291 -0.67 -25.48 -2.80
C SER A 291 -1.45 -25.62 -4.12
N ARG A 292 -2.79 -25.66 -4.09
CA ARG A 292 -3.62 -25.67 -5.30
C ARG A 292 -3.49 -24.36 -6.11
N HIS A 293 -3.48 -23.22 -5.43
CA HIS A 293 -3.29 -21.91 -6.05
C HIS A 293 -1.89 -21.77 -6.66
N LEU A 294 -0.85 -22.21 -5.94
CA LEU A 294 0.51 -22.25 -6.45
C LEU A 294 0.62 -23.12 -7.73
N ALA A 295 -0.03 -24.28 -7.74
CA ALA A 295 -0.07 -25.13 -8.91
C ALA A 295 -0.85 -24.50 -10.09
N ALA A 296 -1.91 -23.72 -9.81
CA ALA A 296 -2.64 -22.99 -10.86
C ALA A 296 -1.77 -21.90 -11.49
N VAL A 297 -1.03 -21.15 -10.68
CA VAL A 297 -0.11 -20.12 -11.17
C VAL A 297 1.02 -20.70 -12.01
N ARG A 298 1.54 -21.88 -11.66
CA ARG A 298 2.57 -22.58 -12.45
C ARG A 298 2.08 -23.05 -13.82
N ARG A 299 0.77 -23.23 -14.00
CA ARG A 299 0.20 -23.64 -15.29
C ARG A 299 -0.16 -22.46 -16.21
N GLY A 300 -0.40 -21.27 -15.66
CA GLY A 300 -0.80 -20.05 -16.40
C GLY A 300 -2.31 -19.92 -16.59
#